data_2ff5a0f59da24cc33818e6867ccd2d79
#
_entry.id   2ff5a0f59da24cc33818e6867ccd2d79
#
_cell.length_a   1.000
_cell.length_b   1.000
_cell.length_c   1.000
_cell.angle_alpha   90.00
_cell.angle_beta   90.00
_cell.angle_gamma   90.00
#
_symmetry.space_group_name_H-M   'P 1'
#
loop_
_entity.id
_entity.type
_entity.pdbx_description
1 polymer ?
#
loop_
_entity_poly.entity_id
_entity_poly.type
_entity_poly.pdbx_seq_one_letter_code
_entity_poly.pdbx_strand_id
1 'polypeptide(L)'
;WNRKFPILIASRGFGKSFMLSLYAILRALLLPARKVVIVGAAFRQSKILFEYMETIWRNAPILRDICTSNSGPRRDVDRCILRLNESTVTCLPLGDGQKIRGQRANDIISDEFASIPRDIFETVVAGFAAVTADPIDNVKRVAAKKMAGKLGVEVTEEAEYISESKDNQIIISGTAYYDFNHFATYWKKWKTIIK
;
A
#
# COMPACT_ATOMS: atom_id res chain seq x y z
N TRP A 1 1.73 1.36 11.99
CA TRP A 1 2.48 2.09 10.98
C TRP A 1 3.78 1.37 10.60
N ASN A 2 4.55 0.85 11.54
CA ASN A 2 5.87 0.23 11.33
C ASN A 2 5.86 -1.29 11.16
N ARG A 3 4.70 -1.93 10.98
CA ARG A 3 4.62 -3.38 10.78
C ARG A 3 4.63 -3.71 9.29
N LYS A 4 5.54 -4.61 8.88
CA LYS A 4 5.67 -5.04 7.46
C LYS A 4 4.44 -5.79 6.94
N PHE A 5 3.79 -6.54 7.81
CA PHE A 5 2.69 -7.43 7.45
C PHE A 5 1.50 -7.30 8.42
N PRO A 6 0.76 -6.17 8.41
CA PRO A 6 -0.42 -6.05 9.24
C PRO A 6 -1.58 -6.91 8.70
N ILE A 7 -2.28 -7.57 9.61
CA ILE A 7 -3.53 -8.28 9.33
C ILE A 7 -4.68 -7.54 9.99
N LEU A 8 -5.70 -7.20 9.22
CA LEU A 8 -6.92 -6.58 9.70
C LEU A 8 -8.10 -7.56 9.58
N ILE A 9 -8.57 -8.05 10.72
CA ILE A 9 -9.76 -8.89 10.78
C ILE A 9 -10.88 -8.06 11.42
N ALA A 10 -11.99 -7.91 10.71
CA ALA A 10 -13.13 -7.16 11.20
C ALA A 10 -14.44 -7.77 10.72
N SER A 11 -15.51 -7.57 11.47
CA SER A 11 -16.86 -7.95 11.08
C SER A 11 -17.35 -7.10 9.90
N ARG A 12 -18.39 -7.57 9.23
CA ARG A 12 -19.12 -6.77 8.23
C ARG A 12 -19.71 -5.54 8.89
N GLY A 13 -19.68 -4.40 8.20
CA GLY A 13 -20.19 -3.13 8.71
C GLY A 13 -19.26 -2.37 9.66
N PHE A 14 -18.10 -2.92 10.03
CA PHE A 14 -17.12 -2.24 10.90
C PHE A 14 -16.44 -1.01 10.27
N GLY A 15 -16.63 -0.78 8.98
CA GLY A 15 -15.95 0.32 8.27
C GLY A 15 -14.54 -0.01 7.79
N LYS A 16 -14.17 -1.29 7.73
CA LYS A 16 -12.84 -1.79 7.30
C LYS A 16 -12.36 -1.14 6.02
N SER A 17 -13.18 -1.16 4.96
CA SER A 17 -12.80 -0.63 3.64
C SER A 17 -12.58 0.89 3.66
N PHE A 18 -13.36 1.64 4.45
CA PHE A 18 -13.12 3.07 4.68
C PHE A 18 -11.78 3.31 5.38
N MET A 19 -11.48 2.56 6.44
CA MET A 19 -10.21 2.68 7.18
C MET A 19 -9.01 2.34 6.30
N LEU A 20 -9.11 1.31 5.44
CA LEU A 20 -8.06 0.95 4.48
C LEU A 20 -7.84 2.04 3.43
N SER A 21 -8.93 2.65 2.95
CA SER A 21 -8.87 3.76 1.99
C SER A 21 -8.20 4.98 2.59
N LEU A 22 -8.57 5.34 3.82
CA LEU A 22 -7.92 6.41 4.56
C LEU A 22 -6.44 6.11 4.82
N TYR A 23 -6.13 4.89 5.23
CA TYR A 23 -4.76 4.45 5.45
C TYR A 23 -3.91 4.57 4.18
N ALA A 24 -4.44 4.13 3.02
CA ALA A 24 -3.77 4.24 1.73
C ALA A 24 -3.45 5.70 1.36
N ILE A 25 -4.42 6.61 1.57
CA ILE A 25 -4.23 8.05 1.36
C ILE A 25 -3.12 8.59 2.27
N LEU A 26 -3.18 8.29 3.56
CA LEU A 26 -2.18 8.76 4.52
C LEU A 26 -0.78 8.23 4.21
N ARG A 27 -0.65 6.97 3.79
CA ARG A 27 0.64 6.41 3.35
C ARG A 27 1.19 7.16 2.15
N ALA A 28 0.34 7.44 1.16
CA ALA A 28 0.72 8.14 -0.06
C ALA A 28 1.04 9.63 0.17
N LEU A 29 0.42 10.26 1.17
CA LEU A 29 0.68 11.68 1.51
C LEU A 29 1.93 11.86 2.35
N LEU A 30 2.10 11.03 3.38
CA LEU A 30 3.14 11.21 4.39
C LEU A 30 4.49 10.62 3.96
N LEU A 31 4.48 9.71 2.98
CA LEU A 31 5.70 9.11 2.46
C LEU A 31 5.92 9.54 1.00
N PRO A 32 7.05 10.16 0.67
CA PRO A 32 7.30 10.69 -0.66
C PRO A 32 7.41 9.59 -1.71
N ALA A 33 6.91 9.88 -2.93
CA ALA A 33 6.97 8.99 -4.10
C ALA A 33 6.45 7.55 -3.83
N ARG A 34 5.44 7.43 -2.96
CA ARG A 34 4.90 6.14 -2.54
C ARG A 34 3.94 5.57 -3.58
N LYS A 35 4.12 4.31 -3.93
CA LYS A 35 3.23 3.56 -4.80
C LYS A 35 2.46 2.55 -3.96
N VAL A 36 1.19 2.84 -3.72
CA VAL A 36 0.27 1.95 -2.99
C VAL A 36 -0.61 1.24 -4.00
N VAL A 37 -0.70 -0.07 -3.93
CA VAL A 37 -1.56 -0.88 -4.79
C VAL A 37 -2.62 -1.56 -3.94
N ILE A 38 -3.88 -1.39 -4.33
CA ILE A 38 -5.02 -2.05 -3.72
C ILE A 38 -5.51 -3.14 -4.66
N VAL A 39 -5.56 -4.36 -4.18
CA VAL A 39 -6.04 -5.53 -4.94
C VAL A 39 -7.23 -6.17 -4.24
N GLY A 40 -8.19 -6.60 -5.02
CA GLY A 40 -9.32 -7.42 -4.58
C GLY A 40 -9.48 -8.60 -5.53
N ALA A 41 -10.13 -9.68 -5.08
CA ALA A 41 -10.42 -10.83 -5.93
C ALA A 41 -11.18 -10.43 -7.20
N ALA A 42 -12.11 -9.51 -7.07
CA ALA A 42 -12.80 -8.88 -8.20
C ALA A 42 -12.56 -7.37 -8.22
N PHE A 43 -12.52 -6.78 -9.41
CA PHE A 43 -12.31 -5.33 -9.57
C PHE A 43 -13.36 -4.48 -8.84
N ARG A 44 -14.59 -5.00 -8.74
CA ARG A 44 -15.66 -4.34 -7.98
C ARG A 44 -15.27 -4.08 -6.52
N GLN A 45 -14.56 -4.99 -5.87
CA GLN A 45 -14.09 -4.83 -4.48
C GLN A 45 -13.08 -3.69 -4.36
N SER A 46 -12.08 -3.65 -5.26
CA SER A 46 -11.10 -2.57 -5.29
C SER A 46 -11.76 -1.22 -5.62
N LYS A 47 -12.81 -1.19 -6.45
CA LYS A 47 -13.57 0.03 -6.75
C LYS A 47 -14.29 0.60 -5.54
N ILE A 48 -14.79 -0.23 -4.62
CA ILE A 48 -15.44 0.25 -3.39
C ILE A 48 -14.45 1.07 -2.54
N LEU A 49 -13.21 0.58 -2.41
CA LEU A 49 -12.19 1.35 -1.70
C LEU A 49 -11.87 2.66 -2.43
N PHE A 50 -11.86 2.62 -3.76
CA PHE A 50 -11.63 3.82 -4.56
C PHE A 50 -12.74 4.86 -4.39
N GLU A 51 -13.99 4.45 -4.32
CA GLU A 51 -15.14 5.33 -4.06
C GLU A 51 -15.03 6.03 -2.71
N TYR A 52 -14.55 5.33 -1.67
CA TYR A 52 -14.23 5.99 -0.39
C TYR A 52 -13.11 7.02 -0.54
N MET A 53 -12.06 6.70 -1.31
CA MET A 53 -10.97 7.65 -1.55
C MET A 53 -11.45 8.89 -2.32
N GLU A 54 -12.30 8.73 -3.34
CA GLU A 54 -12.92 9.86 -4.04
C GLU A 54 -13.78 10.72 -3.11
N THR A 55 -14.53 10.08 -2.23
CA THR A 55 -15.35 10.77 -1.24
C THR A 55 -14.49 11.58 -0.26
N ILE A 56 -13.40 11.00 0.23
CA ILE A 56 -12.43 11.69 1.08
C ILE A 56 -11.80 12.87 0.32
N TRP A 57 -11.35 12.66 -0.92
CA TRP A 57 -10.77 13.71 -1.76
C TRP A 57 -11.72 14.88 -1.97
N ARG A 58 -12.99 14.60 -2.22
CA ARG A 58 -14.02 15.61 -2.46
C ARG A 58 -14.35 16.41 -1.20
N ASN A 59 -14.44 15.74 -0.04
CA ASN A 59 -14.92 16.32 1.21
C ASN A 59 -13.81 16.87 2.12
N ALA A 60 -12.54 16.66 1.79
CA ALA A 60 -11.41 17.18 2.54
C ALA A 60 -10.64 18.25 1.72
N PRO A 61 -11.01 19.54 1.80
CA PRO A 61 -10.35 20.62 1.06
C PRO A 61 -8.84 20.65 1.30
N ILE A 62 -8.41 20.40 2.52
CA ILE A 62 -7.00 20.36 2.91
C ILE A 62 -6.16 19.44 2.00
N LEU A 63 -6.71 18.32 1.52
CA LEU A 63 -5.99 17.43 0.60
C LEU A 63 -5.69 18.11 -0.73
N ARG A 64 -6.62 18.93 -1.21
CA ARG A 64 -6.47 19.67 -2.46
C ARG A 64 -5.50 20.83 -2.31
N ASP A 65 -5.48 21.46 -1.13
CA ASP A 65 -4.62 22.60 -0.84
C ASP A 65 -3.14 22.20 -0.72
N ILE A 66 -2.86 21.00 -0.18
CA ILE A 66 -1.48 20.49 -0.01
C ILE A 66 -0.98 19.69 -1.22
N CYS A 67 -1.84 19.36 -2.17
CA CYS A 67 -1.50 18.60 -3.35
C CYS A 67 -1.37 19.50 -4.59
N THR A 68 -0.53 19.07 -5.54
CA THR A 68 -0.35 19.75 -6.82
C THR A 68 -1.62 19.69 -7.68
N SER A 69 -1.75 20.60 -8.64
CA SER A 69 -2.89 20.67 -9.58
C SER A 69 -3.10 19.39 -10.42
N ASN A 70 -2.06 18.57 -10.57
CA ASN A 70 -2.11 17.28 -11.27
C ASN A 70 -2.58 16.12 -10.38
N SER A 71 -2.85 16.38 -9.11
CA SER A 71 -3.34 15.38 -8.15
C SER A 71 -4.84 15.18 -8.29
N GLY A 72 -5.32 14.04 -7.84
CA GLY A 72 -6.74 13.71 -7.81
C GLY A 72 -7.06 12.32 -8.35
N PRO A 73 -8.34 11.92 -8.24
CA PRO A 73 -8.80 10.62 -8.69
C PRO A 73 -8.98 10.58 -10.21
N ARG A 74 -8.62 9.45 -10.81
CA ARG A 74 -8.84 9.12 -12.23
C ARG A 74 -9.37 7.71 -12.34
N ARG A 75 -10.35 7.51 -13.20
CA ARG A 75 -10.94 6.21 -13.50
C ARG A 75 -10.61 5.80 -14.92
N ASP A 76 -9.91 4.69 -15.05
CA ASP A 76 -9.68 4.01 -16.33
C ASP A 76 -10.55 2.74 -16.41
N VAL A 77 -10.58 2.09 -17.57
CA VAL A 77 -11.38 0.89 -17.81
C VAL A 77 -10.92 -0.28 -16.92
N ASP A 78 -9.62 -0.44 -16.74
CA ASP A 78 -8.99 -1.58 -16.08
C ASP A 78 -8.38 -1.24 -14.71
N ARG A 79 -8.36 0.03 -14.33
CA ARG A 79 -7.79 0.50 -13.06
C ARG A 79 -8.38 1.83 -12.61
N CYS A 80 -8.27 2.11 -11.32
CA CYS A 80 -8.55 3.43 -10.78
C CYS A 80 -7.30 3.95 -10.06
N ILE A 81 -6.96 5.21 -10.24
CA ILE A 81 -5.73 5.81 -9.72
C ILE A 81 -6.07 7.09 -8.98
N LEU A 82 -5.66 7.19 -7.72
CA LEU A 82 -5.60 8.44 -6.98
C LEU A 82 -4.15 8.91 -6.96
N ARG A 83 -3.87 10.05 -7.58
CA ARG A 83 -2.55 10.69 -7.55
C ARG A 83 -2.51 11.73 -6.44
N LEU A 84 -1.48 11.69 -5.63
CA LEU A 84 -1.22 12.61 -4.53
C LEU A 84 0.24 13.08 -4.63
N ASN A 85 0.46 14.22 -5.27
CA ASN A 85 1.80 14.71 -5.63
C ASN A 85 2.58 13.67 -6.47
N GLU A 86 3.72 13.20 -5.99
CA GLU A 86 4.53 12.15 -6.62
C GLU A 86 4.07 10.73 -6.30
N SER A 87 3.17 10.59 -5.33
CA SER A 87 2.65 9.30 -4.87
C SER A 87 1.39 8.89 -5.62
N THR A 88 1.15 7.60 -5.67
CA THR A 88 -0.05 7.05 -6.32
C THR A 88 -0.68 5.94 -5.49
N VAL A 89 -2.00 5.94 -5.42
CA VAL A 89 -2.79 4.79 -4.95
C VAL A 89 -3.55 4.22 -6.13
N THR A 90 -3.25 2.99 -6.50
CA THR A 90 -3.81 2.32 -7.67
C THR A 90 -4.67 1.13 -7.25
N CYS A 91 -5.93 1.12 -7.67
CA CYS A 91 -6.83 -0.01 -7.48
C CYS A 91 -6.86 -0.86 -8.75
N LEU A 92 -6.53 -2.14 -8.62
CA LEU A 92 -6.40 -3.09 -9.72
C LEU A 92 -7.27 -4.33 -9.48
N PRO A 93 -7.81 -4.94 -10.56
CA PRO A 93 -8.31 -6.29 -10.47
C PRO A 93 -7.14 -7.26 -10.34
N LEU A 94 -7.21 -8.20 -9.41
CA LEU A 94 -6.21 -9.25 -9.31
C LEU A 94 -6.30 -10.20 -10.51
N GLY A 95 -7.52 -10.63 -10.88
CA GLY A 95 -7.74 -11.57 -11.98
C GLY A 95 -6.88 -12.83 -11.84
N ASP A 96 -6.22 -13.22 -12.93
CA ASP A 96 -5.25 -14.30 -13.00
C ASP A 96 -3.81 -13.87 -12.61
N GLY A 97 -3.64 -12.65 -12.16
CA GLY A 97 -2.36 -12.07 -11.79
C GLY A 97 -1.51 -11.56 -12.96
N GLN A 98 -1.87 -11.85 -14.22
CA GLN A 98 -1.03 -11.46 -15.38
C GLN A 98 -0.96 -9.96 -15.57
N LYS A 99 -2.08 -9.25 -15.38
CA LYS A 99 -2.17 -7.79 -15.52
C LYS A 99 -1.39 -7.01 -14.46
N ILE A 100 -1.08 -7.68 -13.36
CA ILE A 100 -0.38 -7.07 -12.22
C ILE A 100 1.11 -7.35 -12.30
N ARG A 101 1.54 -8.39 -13.02
CA ARG A 101 2.96 -8.72 -13.20
C ARG A 101 3.71 -7.52 -13.80
N GLY A 102 4.85 -7.18 -13.18
CA GLY A 102 5.67 -6.04 -13.60
C GLY A 102 5.30 -4.69 -12.97
N GLN A 103 4.20 -4.59 -12.23
CA GLN A 103 3.92 -3.42 -11.41
C GLN A 103 4.88 -3.38 -10.21
N ARG A 104 5.38 -2.20 -9.87
CA ARG A 104 6.18 -1.99 -8.65
C ARG A 104 5.31 -1.28 -7.63
N ALA A 105 5.23 -1.82 -6.43
CA ALA A 105 4.51 -1.22 -5.32
C ALA A 105 5.38 -1.20 -4.07
N ASN A 106 5.26 -0.13 -3.30
CA ASN A 106 5.86 -0.05 -1.98
C ASN A 106 4.92 -0.66 -0.94
N ASP A 107 3.62 -0.41 -1.09
CA ASP A 107 2.60 -0.95 -0.21
C ASP A 107 1.53 -1.68 -1.01
N ILE A 108 1.10 -2.82 -0.51
CA ILE A 108 0.02 -3.61 -1.09
C ILE A 108 -1.07 -3.78 -0.06
N ILE A 109 -2.28 -3.49 -0.44
CA ILE A 109 -3.48 -3.69 0.38
C ILE A 109 -4.36 -4.72 -0.34
N SER A 110 -4.55 -5.87 0.30
CA SER A 110 -5.44 -6.93 -0.20
C SER A 110 -6.70 -6.95 0.64
N ASP A 111 -7.80 -6.44 0.10
CA ASP A 111 -9.11 -6.49 0.78
C ASP A 111 -9.86 -7.77 0.41
N GLU A 112 -10.69 -8.24 1.33
CA GLU A 112 -11.39 -9.53 1.25
C GLU A 112 -10.45 -10.69 0.89
N PHE A 113 -9.32 -10.74 1.58
CA PHE A 113 -8.21 -11.66 1.32
C PHE A 113 -8.63 -13.13 1.26
N ALA A 114 -9.65 -13.52 2.02
CA ALA A 114 -10.22 -14.87 2.00
C ALA A 114 -10.73 -15.31 0.60
N SER A 115 -11.05 -14.35 -0.26
CA SER A 115 -11.56 -14.59 -1.63
C SER A 115 -10.45 -14.57 -2.69
N ILE A 116 -9.23 -14.20 -2.33
CA ILE A 116 -8.08 -14.17 -3.24
C ILE A 116 -7.45 -15.56 -3.29
N PRO A 117 -7.23 -16.16 -4.49
CA PRO A 117 -6.52 -17.42 -4.59
C PRO A 117 -5.10 -17.32 -4.00
N ARG A 118 -4.74 -18.30 -3.19
CA ARG A 118 -3.48 -18.29 -2.43
C ARG A 118 -2.25 -18.29 -3.34
N ASP A 119 -2.26 -19.09 -4.37
CA ASP A 119 -1.19 -19.22 -5.36
C ASP A 119 -0.94 -17.90 -6.10
N ILE A 120 -1.99 -17.19 -6.48
CA ILE A 120 -1.89 -15.87 -7.11
C ILE A 120 -1.33 -14.84 -6.11
N PHE A 121 -1.77 -14.88 -4.87
CA PHE A 121 -1.24 -13.97 -3.85
C PHE A 121 0.25 -14.21 -3.60
N GLU A 122 0.66 -15.46 -3.38
CA GLU A 122 2.05 -15.80 -3.08
C GLU A 122 3.00 -15.57 -4.27
N THR A 123 2.56 -15.84 -5.49
CA THR A 123 3.42 -15.72 -6.68
C THR A 123 3.47 -14.32 -7.26
N VAL A 124 2.38 -13.57 -7.18
CA VAL A 124 2.26 -12.25 -7.83
C VAL A 124 2.35 -11.14 -6.80
N VAL A 125 1.53 -11.18 -5.77
CA VAL A 125 1.39 -10.07 -4.83
C VAL A 125 2.61 -9.99 -3.91
N ALA A 126 3.09 -11.11 -3.38
CA ALA A 126 4.27 -11.13 -2.53
C ALA A 126 5.54 -10.71 -3.29
N GLY A 127 5.62 -11.01 -4.59
CA GLY A 127 6.73 -10.60 -5.45
C GLY A 127 6.89 -9.08 -5.60
N PHE A 128 5.80 -8.32 -5.52
CA PHE A 128 5.86 -6.84 -5.61
C PHE A 128 6.51 -6.19 -4.39
N ALA A 129 6.25 -6.74 -3.21
CA ALA A 129 6.76 -6.21 -1.96
C ALA A 129 8.26 -6.53 -1.75
N ALA A 130 8.81 -7.45 -2.53
CA ALA A 130 10.24 -7.79 -2.48
C ALA A 130 11.13 -6.71 -3.10
N VAL A 131 10.58 -5.78 -3.89
CA VAL A 131 11.34 -4.69 -4.49
C VAL A 131 11.49 -3.56 -3.49
N THR A 132 12.49 -3.66 -2.64
CA THR A 132 12.95 -2.56 -1.79
C THR A 132 13.59 -1.49 -2.66
N ALA A 133 13.15 -0.24 -2.51
CA ALA A 133 13.70 1.00 -3.05
C ALA A 133 13.98 1.01 -4.58
N ASP A 134 13.54 2.07 -5.22
CA ASP A 134 13.97 2.39 -6.59
C ASP A 134 15.52 2.44 -6.61
N PRO A 135 16.21 1.74 -7.53
CA PRO A 135 17.67 1.83 -7.68
C PRO A 135 18.16 3.29 -7.74
N ILE A 136 17.38 4.18 -8.35
CA ILE A 136 17.67 5.63 -8.43
C ILE A 136 17.62 6.29 -7.06
N ASP A 137 16.68 5.95 -6.20
CA ASP A 137 16.60 6.48 -4.84
C ASP A 137 17.76 5.99 -3.96
N ASN A 138 18.20 4.74 -4.15
CA ASN A 138 19.41 4.25 -3.50
C ASN A 138 20.65 4.99 -3.94
N VAL A 139 20.81 5.28 -5.24
CA VAL A 139 21.93 6.06 -5.76
C VAL A 139 21.90 7.48 -5.22
N LYS A 140 20.74 8.14 -5.20
CA LYS A 140 20.57 9.48 -4.62
C LYS A 140 20.92 9.49 -3.13
N ARG A 141 20.49 8.47 -2.36
CA ARG A 141 20.79 8.35 -0.94
C ARG A 141 22.28 8.15 -0.66
N VAL A 142 22.94 7.30 -1.43
CA VAL A 142 24.39 7.07 -1.33
C VAL A 142 25.14 8.34 -1.71
N ALA A 143 24.71 9.05 -2.75
CA ALA A 143 25.31 10.32 -3.15
C ALA A 143 25.12 11.41 -2.08
N ALA A 144 23.92 11.51 -1.49
CA ALA A 144 23.62 12.43 -0.41
C ALA A 144 24.44 12.14 0.86
N LYS A 145 24.56 10.86 1.27
CA LYS A 145 25.45 10.45 2.39
C LYS A 145 26.93 10.82 2.11
N LYS A 146 27.40 10.60 0.89
CA LYS A 146 28.76 10.97 0.49
C LYS A 146 29.00 12.48 0.50
N MET A 147 28.01 13.26 0.08
CA MET A 147 28.10 14.74 0.14
C MET A 147 28.05 15.25 1.57
N ALA A 148 27.15 14.73 2.41
CA ALA A 148 27.07 15.09 3.83
C ALA A 148 28.39 14.80 4.57
N GLY A 149 28.99 13.63 4.32
CA GLY A 149 30.30 13.28 4.87
C GLY A 149 31.46 14.21 4.40
N LYS A 150 31.41 14.71 3.15
CA LYS A 150 32.38 15.70 2.65
C LYS A 150 32.20 17.10 3.22
N LEU A 151 30.96 17.44 3.61
CA LEU A 151 30.61 18.75 4.17
C LEU A 151 30.68 18.76 5.71
N GLY A 152 31.04 17.63 6.35
CA GLY A 152 31.11 17.52 7.81
C GLY A 152 29.76 17.66 8.49
N VAL A 153 28.65 17.44 7.75
CA VAL A 153 27.30 17.48 8.29
C VAL A 153 26.91 16.06 8.74
N GLU A 154 26.69 15.89 10.03
CA GLU A 154 26.13 14.65 10.55
C GLU A 154 24.69 14.48 10.04
N VAL A 155 24.42 13.33 9.42
CA VAL A 155 23.05 12.94 9.06
C VAL A 155 22.33 12.61 10.37
N THR A 156 21.40 13.45 10.77
CA THR A 156 20.65 13.28 12.00
C THR A 156 19.87 11.96 11.99
N GLU A 157 19.73 11.31 13.16
CA GLU A 157 18.94 10.07 13.35
C GLU A 157 17.50 10.19 12.81
N GLU A 158 16.93 11.40 12.78
CA GLU A 158 15.62 11.68 12.17
C GLU A 158 15.59 11.40 10.66
N ALA A 159 16.66 11.70 9.94
CA ALA A 159 16.76 11.40 8.51
C ALA A 159 16.93 9.89 8.27
N GLU A 160 17.56 9.19 9.20
CA GLU A 160 17.69 7.73 9.19
C GLU A 160 16.37 7.05 9.54
N TYR A 161 15.63 7.56 10.53
CA TYR A 161 14.28 7.08 10.90
C TYR A 161 13.26 7.24 9.75
N ILE A 162 13.28 8.37 9.03
CA ILE A 162 12.45 8.57 7.84
C ILE A 162 12.83 7.58 6.72
N SER A 163 14.11 7.18 6.63
CA SER A 163 14.55 6.18 5.66
C SER A 163 14.14 4.75 6.04
N GLU A 164 14.12 4.42 7.31
CA GLU A 164 13.65 3.12 7.83
C GLU A 164 12.13 2.96 7.74
N SER A 165 11.37 4.06 7.85
CA SER A 165 9.91 4.05 7.68
C SER A 165 9.46 3.78 6.23
N LYS A 166 10.38 3.75 5.27
CA LYS A 166 10.13 3.41 3.86
C LYS A 166 9.99 1.91 3.60
N ASP A 167 9.95 1.08 4.64
CA ASP A 167 9.73 -0.34 4.47
C ASP A 167 8.40 -0.63 3.76
N ASN A 168 8.48 -1.49 2.75
CA ASN A 168 7.33 -1.96 2.02
C ASN A 168 6.37 -2.70 2.96
N GLN A 169 5.06 -2.55 2.73
CA GLN A 169 4.04 -3.21 3.54
C GLN A 169 3.12 -4.06 2.70
N ILE A 170 2.77 -5.23 3.22
CA ILE A 170 1.68 -6.06 2.70
C ILE A 170 0.60 -6.13 3.76
N ILE A 171 -0.51 -5.46 3.50
CA ILE A 171 -1.66 -5.42 4.39
C ILE A 171 -2.70 -6.38 3.84
N ILE A 172 -3.08 -7.35 4.62
CA ILE A 172 -4.18 -8.24 4.29
C ILE A 172 -5.36 -7.97 5.20
N SER A 173 -6.52 -7.90 4.62
CA SER A 173 -7.75 -7.63 5.36
C SER A 173 -8.88 -8.55 4.92
N GLY A 174 -9.77 -8.81 5.82
CA GLY A 174 -10.92 -9.64 5.54
C GLY A 174 -11.86 -9.78 6.73
N THR A 175 -12.98 -10.38 6.45
CA THR A 175 -13.91 -10.82 7.49
C THR A 175 -13.50 -12.23 7.95
N ALA A 176 -13.63 -12.51 9.24
CA ALA A 176 -13.45 -13.88 9.74
C ALA A 176 -14.41 -14.82 8.98
N TYR A 177 -13.84 -15.84 8.36
CA TYR A 177 -14.53 -16.80 7.55
C TYR A 177 -14.33 -18.22 8.12
N TYR A 178 -14.31 -19.24 7.31
CA TYR A 178 -14.11 -20.60 7.76
C TYR A 178 -12.66 -20.86 8.22
N ASP A 179 -12.50 -21.75 9.18
CA ASP A 179 -11.21 -22.11 9.81
C ASP A 179 -10.24 -22.81 8.84
N PHE A 180 -10.77 -23.43 7.79
CA PHE A 180 -10.00 -24.07 6.72
C PHE A 180 -9.54 -23.11 5.62
N ASN A 181 -9.96 -21.83 5.66
CA ASN A 181 -9.54 -20.84 4.68
C ASN A 181 -8.07 -20.44 4.91
N HIS A 182 -7.35 -20.17 3.83
CA HIS A 182 -5.94 -19.74 3.91
C HIS A 182 -5.75 -18.46 4.75
N PHE A 183 -6.74 -17.57 4.83
CA PHE A 183 -6.69 -16.40 5.69
C PHE A 183 -6.57 -16.79 7.18
N ALA A 184 -7.31 -17.80 7.63
CA ALA A 184 -7.16 -18.36 8.98
C ALA A 184 -5.76 -18.98 9.19
N THR A 185 -5.20 -19.61 8.15
CA THR A 185 -3.84 -20.16 8.20
C THR A 185 -2.79 -19.06 8.37
N TYR A 186 -2.91 -17.95 7.65
CA TYR A 186 -2.04 -16.78 7.82
C TYR A 186 -2.18 -16.19 9.24
N TRP A 187 -3.40 -16.04 9.74
CA TRP A 187 -3.65 -15.59 11.10
C TRP A 187 -2.98 -16.47 12.14
N LYS A 188 -3.12 -17.79 12.04
CA LYS A 188 -2.50 -18.75 12.96
C LYS A 188 -0.96 -18.66 12.92
N LYS A 189 -0.36 -18.59 11.74
CA LYS A 189 1.09 -18.42 11.57
C LYS A 189 1.59 -17.13 12.22
N TRP A 190 0.91 -16.02 12.05
CA TRP A 190 1.35 -14.73 12.60
C TRP A 190 1.18 -14.63 14.09
N LYS A 191 0.14 -15.22 14.64
CA LYS A 191 -0.02 -15.35 16.09
C LYS A 191 1.14 -16.12 16.76
N THR A 192 1.76 -17.04 16.03
CA THR A 192 2.92 -17.81 16.51
C THR A 192 4.22 -17.00 16.47
N ILE A 193 4.35 -16.07 15.50
CA ILE A 193 5.54 -15.22 15.34
C ILE A 193 5.57 -14.07 16.36
N ILE A 194 4.40 -13.64 16.85
CA ILE A 194 4.29 -12.53 17.82
C ILE A 194 4.51 -12.98 19.27
N LYS A 195 4.51 -14.29 19.56
CA LYS A 195 4.89 -14.84 20.86
C LYS A 195 6.40 -14.96 20.97
#